data_82de803014a16e8d4c1331844d8e900e
#
_entry.id   82de803014a16e8d4c1331844d8e900e
#
_cell.length_a   1.000
_cell.length_b   1.000
_cell.length_c   1.000
_cell.angle_alpha   90.00
_cell.angle_beta   90.00
_cell.angle_gamma   90.00
#
_symmetry.space_group_name_H-M   'P 1'
#
loop_
_entity.id
_entity.type
_entity.pdbx_description
1 polymer ?
#
loop_
_entity_poly.entity_id
_entity_poly.type
_entity_poly.pdbx_seq_one_letter_code
_entity_poly.pdbx_strand_id
1 'polypeptide(L)'
;MLLTNLVLSGALIGALARRPLPAFAAGVASHFVLDAVPHWGDWGSLRRFLQVAVADGLVSLAVAGALAAASPSERRLAVLAGMAGAALPDLDKPGRLFFGRSPFPAAVDRFHGRIQREAWHRGYVEILAAAALTPAALAVFRRPGTRSSRRLAG
;
A
#
# COMPACT_ATOMS: atom_id res chain seq x y z
N MET A 1 -3.99 -8.05 4.41
CA MET A 1 -3.00 -7.15 5.11
C MET A 1 -3.66 -5.79 5.33
N LEU A 2 -3.28 -5.03 6.38
CA LEU A 2 -3.79 -3.67 6.60
C LEU A 2 -3.35 -2.74 5.47
N LEU A 3 -4.24 -1.80 5.08
CA LEU A 3 -4.02 -0.84 4.00
C LEU A 3 -2.78 0.04 4.25
N THR A 4 -2.51 0.38 5.52
CA THR A 4 -1.31 1.14 5.92
C THR A 4 -0.02 0.44 5.48
N ASN A 5 0.09 -0.88 5.66
CA ASN A 5 1.26 -1.65 5.23
C ASN A 5 1.37 -1.72 3.70
N LEU A 6 0.23 -1.83 3.02
CA LEU A 6 0.17 -1.80 1.55
C LEU A 6 0.61 -0.44 1.01
N VAL A 7 0.15 0.66 1.60
CA VAL A 7 0.55 2.03 1.24
C VAL A 7 2.05 2.23 1.44
N LEU A 8 2.62 1.77 2.57
CA LEU A 8 4.06 1.85 2.83
C LEU A 8 4.88 1.09 1.78
N SER A 9 4.46 -0.13 1.44
CA SER A 9 5.13 -0.94 0.41
C SER A 9 5.05 -0.27 -0.97
N GLY A 10 3.88 0.23 -1.34
CA GLY A 10 3.66 0.94 -2.61
C GLY A 10 4.48 2.23 -2.70
N ALA A 11 4.60 2.99 -1.60
CA ALA A 11 5.43 4.19 -1.56
C ALA A 11 6.91 3.88 -1.75
N LEU A 12 7.43 2.83 -1.10
CA LEU A 12 8.81 2.36 -1.30
C LEU A 12 9.06 1.98 -2.76
N ILE A 13 8.17 1.20 -3.36
CA ILE A 13 8.23 0.79 -4.76
C ILE A 13 8.26 2.02 -5.66
N GLY A 14 7.37 2.99 -5.43
CA GLY A 14 7.31 4.22 -6.23
C GLY A 14 8.57 5.06 -6.13
N ALA A 15 9.15 5.17 -4.94
CA ALA A 15 10.40 5.90 -4.72
C ALA A 15 11.59 5.24 -5.43
N LEU A 16 11.60 3.90 -5.54
CA LEU A 16 12.66 3.13 -6.21
C LEU A 16 12.45 3.06 -7.73
N ALA A 17 11.23 2.81 -8.20
CA ALA A 17 10.89 2.66 -9.62
C ALA A 17 11.02 3.98 -10.41
N ARG A 18 10.84 5.13 -9.78
CA ARG A 18 10.96 6.48 -10.36
C ARG A 18 10.01 6.78 -11.54
N ARG A 19 9.29 5.80 -12.07
CA ARG A 19 8.34 5.92 -13.19
C ARG A 19 6.96 5.46 -12.73
N PRO A 20 5.88 6.19 -13.03
CA PRO A 20 4.54 5.90 -12.50
C PRO A 20 3.99 4.53 -12.91
N LEU A 21 4.06 4.17 -14.18
CA LEU A 21 3.48 2.92 -14.68
C LEU A 21 4.16 1.66 -14.10
N PRO A 22 5.50 1.52 -14.12
CA PRO A 22 6.16 0.42 -13.42
C PRO A 22 5.89 0.42 -11.91
N ALA A 23 5.83 1.60 -11.26
CA ALA A 23 5.52 1.71 -9.85
C ALA A 23 4.11 1.18 -9.53
N PHE A 24 3.12 1.56 -10.33
CA PHE A 24 1.76 1.07 -10.19
C PHE A 24 1.67 -0.46 -10.35
N ALA A 25 2.24 -1.00 -11.42
CA ALA A 25 2.23 -2.45 -11.68
C ALA A 25 2.93 -3.23 -10.55
N ALA A 26 4.09 -2.76 -10.10
CA ALA A 26 4.82 -3.36 -8.99
C ALA A 26 4.07 -3.20 -7.65
N GLY A 27 3.34 -2.10 -7.46
CA GLY A 27 2.44 -1.89 -6.34
C GLY A 27 1.33 -2.95 -6.29
N VAL A 28 0.65 -3.19 -7.41
CA VAL A 28 -0.34 -4.28 -7.52
C VAL A 28 0.28 -5.64 -7.21
N ALA A 29 1.47 -5.93 -7.74
CA ALA A 29 2.15 -7.18 -7.46
C ALA A 29 2.52 -7.31 -5.97
N SER A 30 2.99 -6.23 -5.33
CA SER A 30 3.33 -6.23 -3.90
C SER A 30 2.13 -6.48 -3.01
N HIS A 31 0.95 -5.98 -3.38
CA HIS A 31 -0.29 -6.27 -2.68
C HIS A 31 -0.51 -7.79 -2.58
N PHE A 32 -0.49 -8.49 -3.70
CA PHE A 32 -0.71 -9.93 -3.72
C PHE A 32 0.37 -10.71 -2.98
N VAL A 33 1.62 -10.26 -3.01
CA VAL A 33 2.72 -10.87 -2.23
C VAL A 33 2.47 -10.71 -0.74
N LEU A 34 2.05 -9.52 -0.29
CA LEU A 34 1.77 -9.25 1.11
C LEU A 34 0.53 -9.99 1.60
N ASP A 35 -0.50 -10.12 0.79
CA ASP A 35 -1.72 -10.87 1.14
C ASP A 35 -1.51 -12.38 1.15
N ALA A 36 -0.51 -12.89 0.46
CA ALA A 36 -0.11 -14.29 0.55
C ALA A 36 0.60 -14.62 1.89
N VAL A 37 1.14 -13.61 2.58
CA VAL A 37 1.66 -13.77 3.95
C VAL A 37 0.48 -13.95 4.90
N PRO A 38 0.53 -14.93 5.83
CA PRO A 38 -0.50 -15.06 6.85
C PRO A 38 -0.64 -13.77 7.67
N HIS A 39 -1.80 -13.10 7.61
CA HIS A 39 -1.99 -11.76 8.18
C HIS A 39 -3.31 -11.64 8.95
N TRP A 40 -3.53 -10.47 9.55
CA TRP A 40 -4.71 -10.16 10.35
C TRP A 40 -5.93 -9.96 9.47
N GLY A 41 -7.04 -10.62 9.82
CA GLY A 41 -8.32 -10.58 9.11
C GLY A 41 -9.30 -11.53 9.77
N ASP A 42 -10.37 -11.90 9.07
CA ASP A 42 -11.46 -12.74 9.58
C ASP A 42 -12.07 -12.17 10.87
N TRP A 43 -12.69 -11.01 10.74
CA TRP A 43 -13.20 -10.22 11.87
C TRP A 43 -14.43 -10.83 12.57
N GLY A 44 -15.03 -11.86 12.00
CA GLY A 44 -16.22 -12.54 12.54
C GLY A 44 -17.50 -11.68 12.54
N SER A 45 -17.41 -10.37 12.26
CA SER A 45 -18.56 -9.48 12.14
C SER A 45 -18.25 -8.24 11.30
N LEU A 46 -19.28 -7.76 10.58
CA LEU A 46 -19.19 -6.52 9.79
C LEU A 46 -18.83 -5.30 10.66
N ARG A 47 -19.34 -5.24 11.89
CA ARG A 47 -19.02 -4.13 12.81
C ARG A 47 -17.53 -4.05 13.11
N ARG A 48 -16.89 -5.17 13.45
CA ARG A 48 -15.44 -5.20 13.70
C ARG A 48 -14.64 -4.87 12.45
N PHE A 49 -15.04 -5.45 11.31
CA PHE A 49 -14.43 -5.11 10.03
C PHE A 49 -14.45 -3.61 9.79
N LEU A 50 -15.62 -2.95 9.91
CA LEU A 50 -15.72 -1.51 9.67
C LEU A 50 -14.93 -0.67 10.66
N GLN A 51 -14.88 -1.05 11.94
CA GLN A 51 -14.08 -0.35 12.94
C GLN A 51 -12.59 -0.34 12.55
N VAL A 52 -12.06 -1.49 12.17
CA VAL A 52 -10.65 -1.60 11.74
C VAL A 52 -10.43 -0.93 10.40
N ALA A 53 -11.30 -1.16 9.42
CA ALA A 53 -11.16 -0.61 8.07
C ALA A 53 -11.20 0.93 8.06
N VAL A 54 -12.08 1.54 8.88
CA VAL A 54 -12.14 3.02 9.01
C VAL A 54 -10.89 3.55 9.70
N ALA A 55 -10.48 2.95 10.83
CA ALA A 55 -9.30 3.39 11.56
C ALA A 55 -8.02 3.26 10.69
N ASP A 56 -7.82 2.10 10.07
CA ASP A 56 -6.67 1.85 9.20
C ASP A 56 -6.73 2.73 7.93
N GLY A 57 -7.91 2.92 7.35
CA GLY A 57 -8.11 3.81 6.21
C GLY A 57 -7.70 5.25 6.49
N LEU A 58 -8.06 5.80 7.66
CA LEU A 58 -7.65 7.15 8.08
C LEU A 58 -6.13 7.24 8.28
N VAL A 59 -5.53 6.26 8.95
CA VAL A 59 -4.08 6.17 9.11
C VAL A 59 -3.39 6.07 7.75
N SER A 60 -3.89 5.22 6.86
CA SER A 60 -3.35 5.04 5.51
C SER A 60 -3.37 6.33 4.70
N LEU A 61 -4.46 7.09 4.76
CA LEU A 61 -4.56 8.40 4.08
C LEU A 61 -3.57 9.41 4.64
N ALA A 62 -3.42 9.47 5.97
CA ALA A 62 -2.45 10.34 6.61
C ALA A 62 -1.01 9.98 6.22
N VAL A 63 -0.67 8.69 6.24
CA VAL A 63 0.65 8.18 5.82
C VAL A 63 0.88 8.46 4.33
N ALA A 64 -0.10 8.20 3.47
CA ALA A 64 0.01 8.47 2.03
C ALA A 64 0.24 9.97 1.76
N GLY A 65 -0.51 10.85 2.41
CA GLY A 65 -0.35 12.29 2.31
C GLY A 65 1.04 12.76 2.77
N ALA A 66 1.51 12.25 3.92
CA ALA A 66 2.83 12.59 4.46
C ALA A 66 3.97 12.14 3.53
N LEU A 67 3.90 10.89 3.01
CA LEU A 67 4.90 10.36 2.08
C LEU A 67 4.88 11.09 0.73
N ALA A 68 3.69 11.42 0.21
CA ALA A 68 3.57 12.22 -1.00
C ALA A 68 4.15 13.63 -0.83
N ALA A 69 3.89 14.27 0.31
CA ALA A 69 4.43 15.59 0.63
C ALA A 69 5.96 15.57 0.81
N ALA A 70 6.49 14.52 1.45
CA ALA A 70 7.92 14.32 1.65
C ALA A 70 8.67 13.91 0.37
N SER A 71 7.94 13.49 -0.67
CA SER A 71 8.54 13.04 -1.93
C SER A 71 9.05 14.21 -2.77
N PRO A 72 10.25 14.13 -3.35
CA PRO A 72 10.69 15.06 -4.38
C PRO A 72 9.68 15.14 -5.54
N SER A 73 9.48 16.33 -6.10
CA SER A 73 8.46 16.56 -7.13
C SER A 73 8.57 15.60 -8.32
N GLU A 74 9.79 15.30 -8.75
CA GLU A 74 10.09 14.39 -9.86
C GLU A 74 9.75 12.92 -9.59
N ARG A 75 9.56 12.53 -8.32
CA ARG A 75 9.22 11.16 -7.92
C ARG A 75 7.82 11.02 -7.37
N ARG A 76 7.18 12.14 -7.00
CA ARG A 76 5.88 12.16 -6.34
C ARG A 76 4.82 11.36 -7.08
N LEU A 77 4.76 11.51 -8.41
CA LEU A 77 3.79 10.77 -9.22
C LEU A 77 4.05 9.25 -9.20
N ALA A 78 5.31 8.83 -9.18
CA ALA A 78 5.64 7.40 -9.08
C ALA A 78 5.31 6.85 -7.69
N VAL A 79 5.53 7.63 -6.63
CA VAL A 79 5.15 7.25 -5.24
C VAL A 79 3.63 7.12 -5.13
N LEU A 80 2.88 8.10 -5.63
CA LEU A 80 1.40 8.04 -5.65
C LEU A 80 0.91 6.83 -6.46
N ALA A 81 1.50 6.57 -7.62
CA ALA A 81 1.14 5.43 -8.46
C ALA A 81 1.43 4.08 -7.76
N GLY A 82 2.57 3.96 -7.08
CA GLY A 82 2.90 2.76 -6.32
C GLY A 82 1.92 2.51 -5.16
N MET A 83 1.57 3.55 -4.40
CA MET A 83 0.57 3.47 -3.34
C MET A 83 -0.82 3.11 -3.88
N ALA A 84 -1.24 3.76 -4.98
CA ALA A 84 -2.52 3.46 -5.64
C ALA A 84 -2.56 2.01 -6.15
N GLY A 85 -1.48 1.52 -6.77
CA GLY A 85 -1.38 0.14 -7.22
C GLY A 85 -1.47 -0.85 -6.06
N ALA A 86 -0.78 -0.57 -4.95
CA ALA A 86 -0.83 -1.43 -3.77
C ALA A 86 -2.18 -1.44 -3.05
N ALA A 87 -2.97 -0.37 -3.14
CA ALA A 87 -4.31 -0.29 -2.57
C ALA A 87 -5.42 -0.82 -3.50
N LEU A 88 -5.16 -0.85 -4.81
CA LEU A 88 -6.19 -1.11 -5.82
C LEU A 88 -6.94 -2.44 -5.62
N PRO A 89 -6.29 -3.60 -5.39
CA PRO A 89 -7.01 -4.87 -5.31
C PRO A 89 -8.06 -4.91 -4.21
N ASP A 90 -7.87 -4.18 -3.11
CA ASP A 90 -8.82 -4.11 -1.99
C ASP A 90 -10.08 -3.29 -2.29
N LEU A 91 -10.19 -2.67 -3.46
CA LEU A 91 -11.44 -2.01 -3.87
C LEU A 91 -12.61 -2.99 -4.07
N ASP A 92 -12.34 -4.29 -4.14
CA ASP A 92 -13.38 -5.31 -4.13
C ASP A 92 -14.23 -5.24 -2.85
N LYS A 93 -13.63 -4.95 -1.69
CA LYS A 93 -14.29 -4.88 -0.38
C LYS A 93 -15.31 -3.72 -0.31
N PRO A 94 -14.93 -2.45 -0.50
CA PRO A 94 -15.90 -1.36 -0.55
C PRO A 94 -16.85 -1.49 -1.75
N GLY A 95 -16.41 -2.03 -2.88
CA GLY A 95 -17.26 -2.30 -4.02
C GLY A 95 -18.43 -3.22 -3.66
N ARG A 96 -18.15 -4.34 -3.00
CA ARG A 96 -19.18 -5.27 -2.51
C ARG A 96 -20.06 -4.66 -1.42
N LEU A 97 -19.45 -3.91 -0.49
CA LEU A 97 -20.17 -3.33 0.66
C LEU A 97 -21.16 -2.24 0.24
N PHE A 98 -20.74 -1.29 -0.60
CA PHE A 98 -21.54 -0.12 -0.95
C PHE A 98 -22.34 -0.27 -2.25
N PHE A 99 -21.86 -1.09 -3.19
CA PHE A 99 -22.46 -1.23 -4.52
C PHE A 99 -22.96 -2.66 -4.81
N GLY A 100 -22.84 -3.58 -3.84
CA GLY A 100 -23.28 -4.98 -3.98
C GLY A 100 -22.43 -5.82 -4.95
N ARG A 101 -21.37 -5.26 -5.54
CA ARG A 101 -20.51 -5.96 -6.52
C ARG A 101 -19.08 -5.48 -6.45
N SER A 102 -18.14 -6.37 -6.79
CA SER A 102 -16.76 -6.01 -7.02
C SER A 102 -16.59 -5.21 -8.33
N PRO A 103 -15.66 -4.25 -8.41
CA PRO A 103 -15.31 -3.59 -9.65
C PRO A 103 -14.45 -4.47 -10.58
N PHE A 104 -14.00 -5.63 -10.10
CA PHE A 104 -13.10 -6.51 -10.85
C PHE A 104 -13.82 -7.68 -11.51
N PRO A 105 -13.22 -8.28 -12.57
CA PRO A 105 -13.69 -9.55 -13.12
C PRO A 105 -13.65 -10.67 -12.07
N ALA A 106 -14.61 -11.58 -12.12
CA ALA A 106 -14.72 -12.69 -11.17
C ALA A 106 -13.46 -13.57 -11.07
N ALA A 107 -12.63 -13.64 -12.11
CA ALA A 107 -11.36 -14.36 -12.08
C ALA A 107 -10.34 -13.69 -11.15
N VAL A 108 -10.29 -12.35 -11.15
CA VAL A 108 -9.43 -11.56 -10.26
C VAL A 108 -9.88 -11.72 -8.81
N ASP A 109 -11.19 -11.62 -8.55
CA ASP A 109 -11.75 -11.81 -7.21
C ASP A 109 -11.47 -13.21 -6.67
N ARG A 110 -11.63 -14.25 -7.50
CA ARG A 110 -11.31 -15.63 -7.08
C ARG A 110 -9.82 -15.81 -6.80
N PHE A 111 -8.95 -15.20 -7.59
CA PHE A 111 -7.51 -15.24 -7.35
C PHE A 111 -7.18 -14.54 -6.03
N HIS A 112 -7.65 -13.30 -5.84
CA HIS A 112 -7.43 -12.51 -4.64
C HIS A 112 -7.90 -13.26 -3.38
N GLY A 113 -9.15 -13.75 -3.37
CA GLY A 113 -9.68 -14.50 -2.23
C GLY A 113 -8.94 -15.82 -1.94
N ARG A 114 -8.32 -16.45 -2.98
CA ARG A 114 -7.56 -17.69 -2.79
C ARG A 114 -6.21 -17.49 -2.13
N ILE A 115 -5.55 -16.36 -2.35
CA ILE A 115 -4.24 -16.09 -1.79
C ILE A 115 -4.31 -15.50 -0.38
N GLN A 116 -5.40 -14.84 -0.02
CA GLN A 116 -5.60 -14.28 1.32
C GLN A 116 -5.57 -15.38 2.39
N ARG A 117 -4.71 -15.21 3.39
CA ARG A 117 -4.54 -16.13 4.52
C ARG A 117 -4.82 -15.41 5.83
N GLU A 118 -6.07 -15.00 5.99
CA GLU A 118 -6.51 -14.20 7.12
C GLU A 118 -6.77 -15.05 8.37
N ALA A 119 -6.46 -14.50 9.56
CA ALA A 119 -6.93 -15.00 10.84
C ALA A 119 -6.90 -13.88 11.89
N TRP A 120 -7.89 -13.87 12.79
CA TRP A 120 -8.08 -12.82 13.79
C TRP A 120 -6.90 -12.68 14.77
N HIS A 121 -6.19 -13.76 15.08
CA HIS A 121 -5.08 -13.78 16.04
C HIS A 121 -3.72 -13.32 15.45
N ARG A 122 -3.66 -12.97 14.16
CA ARG A 122 -2.42 -12.63 13.47
C ARG A 122 -2.10 -11.13 13.44
N GLY A 123 -2.68 -10.34 14.34
CA GLY A 123 -2.40 -8.90 14.43
C GLY A 123 -0.92 -8.55 14.61
N TYR A 124 -0.13 -9.44 15.20
CA TYR A 124 1.32 -9.25 15.33
C TYR A 124 2.05 -9.19 13.98
N VAL A 125 1.51 -9.82 12.93
CA VAL A 125 2.10 -9.79 11.58
C VAL A 125 2.02 -8.39 11.01
N GLU A 126 0.92 -7.68 11.25
CA GLU A 126 0.76 -6.28 10.83
C GLU A 126 1.79 -5.38 11.52
N ILE A 127 2.05 -5.61 12.81
CA ILE A 127 3.06 -4.87 13.57
C ILE A 127 4.46 -5.15 13.02
N LEU A 128 4.79 -6.42 12.72
CA LEU A 128 6.07 -6.78 12.13
C LEU A 128 6.25 -6.18 10.73
N ALA A 129 5.21 -6.20 9.90
CA ALA A 129 5.22 -5.57 8.59
C ALA A 129 5.45 -4.04 8.71
N ALA A 130 4.72 -3.36 9.59
CA ALA A 130 4.90 -1.95 9.85
C ALA A 130 6.32 -1.63 10.39
N ALA A 131 6.84 -2.46 11.30
CA ALA A 131 8.18 -2.31 11.85
C ALA A 131 9.29 -2.49 10.82
N ALA A 132 9.06 -3.29 9.78
CA ALA A 132 9.99 -3.46 8.67
C ALA A 132 9.84 -2.34 7.61
N LEU A 133 8.61 -2.02 7.22
CA LEU A 133 8.34 -1.08 6.12
C LEU A 133 8.57 0.38 6.52
N THR A 134 8.24 0.76 7.77
CA THR A 134 8.38 2.16 8.22
C THR A 134 9.83 2.64 8.22
N PRO A 135 10.81 1.96 8.85
CA PRO A 135 12.20 2.39 8.78
C PRO A 135 12.77 2.35 7.37
N ALA A 136 12.35 1.39 6.53
CA ALA A 136 12.73 1.35 5.13
C ALA A 136 12.21 2.59 4.37
N ALA A 137 10.94 2.97 4.58
CA ALA A 137 10.38 4.18 4.03
C ALA A 137 11.15 5.43 4.52
N LEU A 138 11.36 5.56 5.82
CA LEU A 138 12.13 6.67 6.38
C LEU A 138 13.54 6.77 5.80
N ALA A 139 14.23 5.64 5.61
CA ALA A 139 15.56 5.61 5.02
C ALA A 139 15.58 6.08 3.56
N VAL A 140 14.54 5.74 2.77
CA VAL A 140 14.43 6.14 1.37
C VAL A 140 14.04 7.61 1.23
N PHE A 141 13.07 8.07 2.03
CA PHE A 141 12.53 9.44 1.92
C PHE A 141 13.39 10.50 2.61
N ARG A 142 14.24 10.13 3.58
CA ARG A 142 15.20 11.03 4.23
C ARG A 142 16.52 11.22 3.45
N ARG A 143 16.79 10.42 2.42
CA ARG A 143 18.01 10.61 1.61
C ARG A 143 17.91 11.94 0.88
N PRO A 144 18.84 12.91 1.12
CA PRO A 144 18.88 14.14 0.35
C PRO A 144 19.02 13.76 -1.11
N GLY A 145 18.16 14.31 -1.96
CA GLY A 145 18.35 14.19 -3.41
C GLY A 145 19.77 14.69 -3.71
N THR A 146 20.59 13.89 -4.37
CA THR A 146 21.89 14.33 -4.88
C THR A 146 21.61 15.53 -5.79
N ARG A 147 21.75 16.74 -5.24
CA ARG A 147 21.76 17.96 -6.04
C ARG A 147 22.85 17.75 -7.07
N SER A 148 22.45 17.63 -8.32
CA SER A 148 23.38 17.62 -9.46
C SER A 148 24.26 18.85 -9.34
N SER A 149 25.51 18.65 -8.98
CA SER A 149 26.60 19.65 -8.98
C SER A 149 26.99 20.09 -10.39
N ARG A 150 26.03 20.20 -11.31
CA ARG A 150 26.18 20.72 -12.67
C ARG A 150 25.77 22.19 -12.79
N ARG A 151 26.21 23.03 -11.86
CA ARG A 151 26.19 24.49 -12.05
C ARG A 151 27.50 25.08 -11.52
N LEU A 152 28.62 24.82 -12.09
CA LEU A 152 29.83 25.63 -12.03
C LEU A 152 30.83 25.11 -13.08
N ALA A 153 30.47 25.25 -14.34
CA ALA A 153 31.40 25.25 -15.46
C ALA A 153 30.69 25.96 -16.62
N GLY A 154 30.74 27.26 -16.56
CA GLY A 154 30.26 28.17 -17.59
C GLY A 154 30.81 29.54 -17.31
#